data_6df8edc632e777cde28a70870bec35dc
#
_entry.id   6df8edc632e777cde28a70870bec35dc
#
_cell.length_a   1.000
_cell.length_b   1.000
_cell.length_c   1.000
_cell.angle_alpha   90.00
_cell.angle_beta   90.00
_cell.angle_gamma   90.00
#
_symmetry.space_group_name_H-M   'P 1'
#
loop_
_entity.id
_entity.type
_entity.pdbx_description
1 polymer ?
#
loop_
_entity_poly.entity_id
_entity_poly.type
_entity_poly.pdbx_seq_one_letter_code
_entity_poly.pdbx_strand_id
1 'polypeptide(L)'
;MNTLFEKLNPRSGTIQTNVPQDEAHAYFDIRWKGDFHFIVKVWTHYGFYYVQRDNQAISPLYRFFTNDDKVVVSMQHLIDEIESGKYKNKQTGKEKIKAIVEQRRLGSFMNNTKWRELVDAIINEVEDIPIQYKTLFEDEEPDVFWTLNGDEYVPYMDMAAIEWFKIGSEIREVEHRGRLIDDVVSVTDKKQVVENILNRFNIPYEYDDTDKCFTVFGYR
;
A
#
# COMPACT_ATOMS: atom_id res chain seq x y z
N MET A 1 4.98 -12.18 -27.64
CA MET A 1 4.39 -12.14 -26.29
C MET A 1 3.31 -13.19 -26.05
N ASN A 2 2.45 -13.51 -27.03
CA ASN A 2 1.48 -14.61 -26.88
C ASN A 2 2.10 -15.98 -26.61
N THR A 3 3.32 -16.24 -27.09
CA THR A 3 3.98 -17.55 -26.95
C THR A 3 4.38 -17.94 -25.52
N LEU A 4 4.48 -16.97 -24.61
CA LEU A 4 4.84 -17.22 -23.20
C LEU A 4 3.66 -17.85 -22.45
N PHE A 5 2.46 -17.37 -22.72
CA PHE A 5 1.23 -17.81 -22.06
C PHE A 5 0.64 -19.09 -22.66
N GLU A 6 0.93 -19.36 -23.94
CA GLU A 6 0.57 -20.61 -24.62
C GLU A 6 1.25 -21.85 -24.00
N LYS A 7 2.33 -21.63 -23.24
CA LYS A 7 3.06 -22.69 -22.51
C LYS A 7 2.45 -23.01 -21.13
N LEU A 8 1.54 -22.18 -20.62
CA LEU A 8 0.87 -22.42 -19.35
C LEU A 8 -0.28 -23.41 -19.53
N ASN A 9 -0.35 -24.40 -18.66
CA ASN A 9 -1.33 -25.47 -18.76
C ASN A 9 -2.13 -25.65 -17.45
N PRO A 10 -3.14 -24.80 -17.18
CA PRO A 10 -4.05 -24.98 -16.07
C PRO A 10 -4.95 -26.20 -16.31
N ARG A 11 -5.10 -27.08 -15.34
CA ARG A 11 -5.92 -28.31 -15.42
C ARG A 11 -7.42 -28.04 -15.36
N SER A 12 -7.80 -27.02 -14.59
CA SER A 12 -9.23 -26.70 -14.30
C SER A 12 -9.57 -25.22 -14.38
N GLY A 13 -8.58 -24.37 -14.62
CA GLY A 13 -8.78 -22.93 -14.78
C GLY A 13 -9.24 -22.56 -16.19
N THR A 14 -10.06 -21.53 -16.30
CA THR A 14 -10.49 -20.97 -17.59
C THR A 14 -9.60 -19.80 -17.93
N ILE A 15 -8.89 -19.88 -19.07
CA ILE A 15 -8.01 -18.83 -19.55
C ILE A 15 -8.87 -17.72 -20.17
N GLN A 16 -8.61 -16.49 -19.75
CA GLN A 16 -9.18 -15.29 -20.35
C GLN A 16 -8.07 -14.31 -20.68
N THR A 17 -8.05 -13.84 -21.92
CA THR A 17 -7.19 -12.74 -22.37
C THR A 17 -8.08 -11.50 -22.47
N ASN A 18 -7.86 -10.53 -21.58
CA ASN A 18 -8.56 -9.27 -21.63
C ASN A 18 -7.60 -8.15 -22.06
N VAL A 19 -8.11 -7.19 -22.82
CA VAL A 19 -7.42 -5.92 -23.00
C VAL A 19 -7.52 -5.17 -21.67
N PRO A 20 -6.40 -4.82 -21.03
CA PRO A 20 -6.43 -4.16 -19.74
C PRO A 20 -7.07 -2.78 -19.83
N GLN A 21 -7.73 -2.35 -18.77
CA GLN A 21 -8.16 -0.96 -18.59
C GLN A 21 -7.02 -0.08 -18.05
N ASP A 22 -5.86 -0.66 -17.76
CA ASP A 22 -4.65 0.00 -17.31
C ASP A 22 -3.58 0.06 -18.43
N GLU A 23 -2.42 0.64 -18.14
CA GLU A 23 -1.32 0.83 -19.11
C GLU A 23 -0.55 -0.44 -19.49
N ALA A 24 -0.93 -1.63 -19.00
CA ALA A 24 -0.24 -2.87 -19.33
C ALA A 24 -0.47 -3.23 -20.81
N HIS A 25 0.60 -3.64 -21.52
CA HIS A 25 0.53 -4.01 -22.93
C HIS A 25 -0.11 -5.37 -23.17
N ALA A 26 -0.09 -6.25 -22.16
CA ALA A 26 -0.79 -7.53 -22.19
C ALA A 26 -1.31 -7.86 -20.78
N TYR A 27 -2.50 -8.39 -20.76
CA TYR A 27 -3.17 -8.87 -19.55
C TYR A 27 -3.64 -10.29 -19.78
N PHE A 28 -3.36 -11.15 -18.79
CA PHE A 28 -3.71 -12.55 -18.81
C PHE A 28 -4.34 -12.93 -17.47
N ASP A 29 -5.47 -13.61 -17.51
CA ASP A 29 -6.23 -14.01 -16.33
C ASP A 29 -6.66 -15.47 -16.49
N ILE A 30 -6.27 -16.32 -15.51
CA ILE A 30 -6.82 -17.67 -15.38
C ILE A 30 -7.75 -17.66 -14.18
N ARG A 31 -8.99 -18.09 -14.39
CA ARG A 31 -10.04 -18.11 -13.36
C ARG A 31 -10.42 -19.52 -12.94
N TRP A 32 -10.55 -19.69 -11.66
CA TRP A 32 -11.09 -20.91 -11.04
C TRP A 32 -12.37 -20.63 -10.27
N LYS A 33 -13.09 -21.69 -9.91
CA LYS A 33 -14.23 -21.59 -8.99
C LYS A 33 -13.79 -20.99 -7.64
N GLY A 34 -14.67 -20.20 -7.00
CA GLY A 34 -14.39 -19.54 -5.73
C GLY A 34 -13.59 -18.22 -5.89
N ASP A 35 -13.75 -17.57 -7.04
CA ASP A 35 -13.20 -16.25 -7.36
C ASP A 35 -11.66 -16.17 -7.25
N PHE A 36 -10.99 -17.30 -7.48
CA PHE A 36 -9.53 -17.34 -7.59
C PHE A 36 -9.08 -16.99 -8.99
N HIS A 37 -8.12 -16.09 -9.08
CA HIS A 37 -7.53 -15.64 -10.33
C HIS A 37 -6.01 -15.72 -10.24
N PHE A 38 -5.38 -16.16 -11.32
CA PHE A 38 -3.97 -15.95 -11.58
C PHE A 38 -3.85 -14.83 -12.59
N ILE A 39 -3.30 -13.71 -12.15
CA ILE A 39 -3.20 -12.49 -12.95
C ILE A 39 -1.77 -12.33 -13.42
N VAL A 40 -1.60 -12.00 -14.71
CA VAL A 40 -0.32 -11.60 -15.28
C VAL A 40 -0.52 -10.28 -16.03
N LYS A 41 0.30 -9.30 -15.71
CA LYS A 41 0.37 -8.00 -16.39
C LYS A 41 1.75 -7.82 -16.99
N VAL A 42 1.82 -7.42 -18.24
CA VAL A 42 3.09 -7.29 -18.97
C VAL A 42 3.20 -5.92 -19.60
N TRP A 43 4.32 -5.28 -19.38
CA TRP A 43 4.79 -4.09 -20.09
C TRP A 43 5.92 -4.47 -21.07
N THR A 44 6.54 -3.52 -21.73
CA THR A 44 7.52 -3.79 -22.80
C THR A 44 8.66 -4.71 -22.38
N HIS A 45 9.23 -4.50 -21.18
CA HIS A 45 10.45 -5.20 -20.74
C HIS A 45 10.28 -6.01 -19.46
N TYR A 46 9.18 -5.80 -18.72
CA TYR A 46 8.93 -6.44 -17.44
C TYR A 46 7.44 -6.72 -17.27
N GLY A 47 7.13 -7.52 -16.29
CA GLY A 47 5.77 -7.82 -15.89
C GLY A 47 5.67 -8.25 -14.45
N PHE A 48 4.43 -8.48 -14.03
CA PHE A 48 4.10 -9.00 -12.71
C PHE A 48 3.11 -10.14 -12.86
N TYR A 49 3.18 -11.10 -11.93
CA TYR A 49 2.14 -12.10 -11.77
C TYR A 49 1.85 -12.35 -10.30
N TYR A 50 0.63 -12.70 -9.97
CA TYR A 50 0.17 -12.94 -8.62
C TYR A 50 -1.15 -13.72 -8.60
N VAL A 51 -1.49 -14.25 -7.43
CA VAL A 51 -2.79 -14.87 -7.16
C VAL A 51 -3.70 -13.84 -6.51
N GLN A 52 -4.94 -13.75 -7.01
CA GLN A 52 -5.97 -12.85 -6.53
C GLN A 52 -7.20 -13.65 -6.10
N ARG A 53 -7.90 -13.18 -5.06
CA ARG A 53 -9.25 -13.61 -4.69
C ARG A 53 -10.06 -12.38 -4.24
N ASP A 54 -11.32 -12.31 -4.63
CA ASP A 54 -12.23 -11.21 -4.29
C ASP A 54 -11.61 -9.82 -4.61
N ASN A 55 -10.96 -9.69 -5.77
CA ASN A 55 -10.24 -8.50 -6.22
C ASN A 55 -9.05 -8.08 -5.33
N GLN A 56 -8.51 -8.98 -4.51
CA GLN A 56 -7.35 -8.72 -3.65
C GLN A 56 -6.24 -9.73 -3.89
N ALA A 57 -5.00 -9.24 -3.95
CA ALA A 57 -3.84 -10.12 -4.02
C ALA A 57 -3.72 -10.94 -2.73
N ILE A 58 -3.59 -12.28 -2.88
CA ILE A 58 -3.38 -13.24 -1.79
C ILE A 58 -2.03 -13.93 -1.87
N SER A 59 -1.23 -13.66 -2.90
CA SER A 59 0.18 -14.02 -3.00
C SER A 59 1.04 -12.77 -3.06
N PRO A 60 2.38 -12.88 -2.87
CA PRO A 60 3.29 -11.81 -3.26
C PRO A 60 3.13 -11.43 -4.73
N LEU A 61 3.50 -10.19 -5.05
CA LEU A 61 3.61 -9.71 -6.42
C LEU A 61 4.99 -10.13 -6.95
N TYR A 62 5.01 -11.07 -7.90
CA TYR A 62 6.24 -11.58 -8.49
C TYR A 62 6.59 -10.78 -9.74
N ARG A 63 7.71 -10.08 -9.70
CA ARG A 63 8.24 -9.33 -10.86
C ARG A 63 9.05 -10.26 -11.75
N PHE A 64 8.98 -10.06 -13.07
CA PHE A 64 9.79 -10.77 -14.05
C PHE A 64 10.20 -9.88 -15.21
N PHE A 65 11.25 -10.29 -15.94
CA PHE A 65 11.64 -9.69 -17.22
C PHE A 65 11.13 -10.55 -18.38
N THR A 66 10.69 -9.91 -19.46
CA THR A 66 10.03 -10.58 -20.60
C THR A 66 10.95 -11.50 -21.39
N ASN A 67 12.26 -11.41 -21.21
CA ASN A 67 13.29 -12.26 -21.82
C ASN A 67 13.77 -13.41 -20.91
N ASP A 68 13.16 -13.64 -19.75
CA ASP A 68 13.51 -14.72 -18.83
C ASP A 68 12.65 -15.96 -19.11
N ASP A 69 13.25 -16.96 -19.77
CA ASP A 69 12.55 -18.23 -20.08
C ASP A 69 12.16 -19.04 -18.83
N LYS A 70 12.78 -18.79 -17.67
CA LYS A 70 12.48 -19.49 -16.40
C LYS A 70 11.16 -19.03 -15.80
N VAL A 71 10.65 -17.88 -16.20
CA VAL A 71 9.40 -17.32 -15.66
C VAL A 71 8.20 -18.25 -15.88
N VAL A 72 8.15 -18.95 -17.02
CA VAL A 72 7.06 -19.89 -17.33
C VAL A 72 6.99 -21.02 -16.30
N VAL A 73 8.14 -21.55 -15.88
CA VAL A 73 8.21 -22.61 -14.87
C VAL A 73 7.70 -22.09 -13.52
N SER A 74 8.09 -20.87 -13.14
CA SER A 74 7.64 -20.24 -11.90
C SER A 74 6.13 -19.93 -11.91
N MET A 75 5.61 -19.48 -13.05
CA MET A 75 4.18 -19.25 -13.24
C MET A 75 3.38 -20.55 -13.17
N GLN A 76 3.85 -21.62 -13.86
CA GLN A 76 3.19 -22.92 -13.82
C GLN A 76 3.19 -23.51 -12.42
N HIS A 77 4.29 -23.38 -11.67
CA HIS A 77 4.35 -23.81 -10.27
C HIS A 77 3.28 -23.11 -9.42
N LEU A 78 3.08 -21.80 -9.61
CA LEU A 78 2.05 -21.06 -8.87
C LEU A 78 0.63 -21.51 -9.25
N ILE A 79 0.40 -21.81 -10.53
CA ILE A 79 -0.86 -22.38 -11.02
C ILE A 79 -1.13 -23.75 -10.36
N ASP A 80 -0.13 -24.62 -10.31
CA ASP A 80 -0.23 -25.93 -9.67
C ASP A 80 -0.52 -25.82 -8.16
N GLU A 81 0.05 -24.81 -7.49
CA GLU A 81 -0.25 -24.50 -6.09
C GLU A 81 -1.72 -24.08 -5.88
N ILE A 82 -2.29 -23.27 -6.78
CA ILE A 82 -3.72 -22.92 -6.73
C ILE A 82 -4.58 -24.18 -6.86
N GLU A 83 -4.28 -25.01 -7.85
CA GLU A 83 -5.03 -26.23 -8.15
C GLU A 83 -4.87 -27.32 -7.08
N SER A 84 -3.74 -27.33 -6.36
CA SER A 84 -3.55 -28.18 -5.17
C SER A 84 -4.37 -27.73 -3.95
N GLY A 85 -4.94 -26.53 -4.01
CA GLY A 85 -5.74 -25.95 -2.94
C GLY A 85 -4.93 -25.19 -1.88
N LYS A 86 -3.64 -24.92 -2.11
CA LYS A 86 -2.78 -24.15 -1.18
C LYS A 86 -3.39 -22.80 -0.76
N TYR A 87 -4.13 -22.16 -1.65
CA TYR A 87 -4.71 -20.84 -1.42
C TYR A 87 -6.15 -20.87 -0.90
N LYS A 88 -6.82 -22.02 -0.78
CA LYS A 88 -8.23 -22.12 -0.38
C LYS A 88 -8.55 -21.45 0.95
N ASN A 89 -7.63 -21.57 1.92
CA ASN A 89 -7.82 -21.06 3.27
C ASN A 89 -6.98 -19.78 3.54
N LYS A 90 -6.36 -19.21 2.50
CA LYS A 90 -5.56 -18.01 2.67
C LYS A 90 -6.46 -16.79 2.73
N GLN A 91 -6.41 -16.08 3.84
CA GLN A 91 -7.20 -14.87 4.04
C GLN A 91 -6.75 -13.74 3.12
N THR A 92 -7.71 -12.99 2.59
CA THR A 92 -7.45 -11.72 1.91
C THR A 92 -7.01 -10.64 2.91
N GLY A 93 -6.44 -9.53 2.43
CA GLY A 93 -6.11 -8.39 3.28
C GLY A 93 -7.31 -7.90 4.08
N LYS A 94 -8.49 -7.78 3.43
CA LYS A 94 -9.74 -7.37 4.11
C LYS A 94 -10.18 -8.33 5.19
N GLU A 95 -10.10 -9.64 4.96
CA GLU A 95 -10.45 -10.66 5.96
C GLU A 95 -9.51 -10.60 7.15
N LYS A 96 -8.21 -10.37 6.92
CA LYS A 96 -7.23 -10.19 7.99
C LYS A 96 -7.51 -8.94 8.81
N ILE A 97 -7.73 -7.79 8.15
CA ILE A 97 -8.11 -6.54 8.82
C ILE A 97 -9.35 -6.77 9.67
N LYS A 98 -10.41 -7.36 9.09
CA LYS A 98 -11.66 -7.66 9.81
C LYS A 98 -11.41 -8.54 11.03
N ALA A 99 -10.63 -9.60 10.89
CA ALA A 99 -10.31 -10.51 12.01
C ALA A 99 -9.56 -9.79 13.14
N ILE A 100 -8.57 -8.93 12.81
CA ILE A 100 -7.83 -8.15 13.80
C ILE A 100 -8.75 -7.15 14.51
N VAL A 101 -9.56 -6.41 13.76
CA VAL A 101 -10.51 -5.43 14.30
C VAL A 101 -11.49 -6.10 15.25
N GLU A 102 -12.06 -7.25 14.88
CA GLU A 102 -12.96 -8.02 15.74
C GLU A 102 -12.25 -8.57 17.00
N GLN A 103 -11.06 -9.14 16.83
CA GLN A 103 -10.26 -9.69 17.94
C GLN A 103 -9.86 -8.60 18.95
N ARG A 104 -9.38 -7.46 18.46
CA ARG A 104 -8.95 -6.33 19.29
C ARG A 104 -10.11 -5.42 19.74
N ARG A 105 -11.34 -5.66 19.23
CA ARG A 105 -12.57 -4.85 19.50
C ARG A 105 -12.39 -3.38 19.16
N LEU A 106 -11.76 -3.09 18.03
CA LEU A 106 -11.50 -1.73 17.61
C LEU A 106 -12.70 -1.11 16.88
N GLY A 107 -12.94 0.19 17.12
CA GLY A 107 -13.85 1.01 16.32
C GLY A 107 -13.12 1.61 15.11
N SER A 108 -13.79 1.71 13.96
CA SER A 108 -13.26 2.39 12.77
C SER A 108 -13.67 3.87 12.77
N PHE A 109 -12.71 4.76 12.60
CA PHE A 109 -12.92 6.23 12.56
C PHE A 109 -12.72 6.82 11.17
N MET A 110 -12.00 6.12 10.29
CA MET A 110 -11.67 6.56 8.94
C MET A 110 -12.19 5.56 7.89
N ASN A 111 -12.55 6.07 6.73
CA ASN A 111 -12.81 5.25 5.54
C ASN A 111 -11.83 5.63 4.42
N ASN A 112 -11.81 4.84 3.35
CA ASN A 112 -10.88 5.05 2.24
C ASN A 112 -11.03 6.43 1.57
N THR A 113 -12.23 7.01 1.54
CA THR A 113 -12.46 8.34 0.98
C THR A 113 -11.79 9.42 1.84
N LYS A 114 -12.04 9.39 3.15
CA LYS A 114 -11.41 10.33 4.08
C LYS A 114 -9.89 10.21 4.10
N TRP A 115 -9.36 8.98 4.03
CA TRP A 115 -7.91 8.78 3.93
C TRP A 115 -7.33 9.42 2.66
N ARG A 116 -7.96 9.23 1.51
CA ARG A 116 -7.51 9.86 0.26
C ARG A 116 -7.57 11.37 0.34
N GLU A 117 -8.69 11.93 0.78
CA GLU A 117 -8.85 13.38 0.94
C GLU A 117 -7.77 13.99 1.84
N LEU A 118 -7.45 13.32 2.97
CA LEU A 118 -6.39 13.75 3.88
C LEU A 118 -5.01 13.72 3.22
N VAL A 119 -4.66 12.56 2.67
CA VAL A 119 -3.34 12.32 2.09
C VAL A 119 -3.10 13.23 0.88
N ASP A 120 -4.07 13.33 -0.03
CA ASP A 120 -3.97 14.20 -1.20
C ASP A 120 -3.82 15.66 -0.79
N ALA A 121 -4.55 16.12 0.24
CA ALA A 121 -4.42 17.48 0.74
C ALA A 121 -3.06 17.74 1.41
N ILE A 122 -2.57 16.80 2.22
CA ILE A 122 -1.25 16.95 2.86
C ILE A 122 -0.15 17.02 1.81
N ILE A 123 -0.14 16.13 0.82
CA ILE A 123 0.86 16.12 -0.27
C ILE A 123 0.82 17.42 -1.07
N ASN A 124 -0.36 17.92 -1.39
CA ASN A 124 -0.49 19.08 -2.27
C ASN A 124 -0.36 20.44 -1.57
N GLU A 125 -0.66 20.53 -0.27
CA GLU A 125 -0.75 21.81 0.45
C GLU A 125 0.34 22.00 1.51
N VAL A 126 1.00 20.89 1.94
CA VAL A 126 2.03 20.94 3.00
C VAL A 126 3.29 20.22 2.53
N GLU A 127 4.14 20.95 1.83
CA GLU A 127 5.41 20.44 1.33
C GLU A 127 6.34 20.02 2.49
N ASP A 128 7.05 18.90 2.33
CA ASP A 128 8.07 18.37 3.24
C ASP A 128 7.62 18.12 4.69
N ILE A 129 6.33 17.93 4.94
CA ILE A 129 5.84 17.64 6.28
C ILE A 129 6.27 16.23 6.73
N PRO A 130 6.83 16.06 7.94
CA PRO A 130 7.11 14.73 8.45
C PRO A 130 5.83 13.98 8.77
N ILE A 131 5.79 12.70 8.35
CA ILE A 131 4.69 11.79 8.61
C ILE A 131 5.19 10.48 9.22
N GLN A 132 4.36 9.82 10.00
CA GLN A 132 4.58 8.49 10.53
C GLN A 132 3.25 7.73 10.57
N TYR A 133 3.27 6.44 10.35
CA TYR A 133 2.05 5.64 10.46
C TYR A 133 2.34 4.25 10.98
N LYS A 134 1.33 3.61 11.52
CA LYS A 134 1.31 2.21 11.91
C LYS A 134 0.13 1.51 11.27
N THR A 135 0.35 0.27 10.85
CA THR A 135 -0.72 -0.58 10.34
C THR A 135 -1.20 -1.57 11.41
N LEU A 136 -2.40 -2.10 11.23
CA LEU A 136 -2.96 -3.17 12.08
C LEU A 136 -2.15 -4.47 12.06
N PHE A 137 -1.24 -4.63 11.09
CA PHE A 137 -0.41 -5.82 10.93
C PHE A 137 0.90 -5.76 11.70
N GLU A 138 1.24 -4.61 12.27
CA GLU A 138 2.44 -4.37 13.04
C GLU A 138 2.13 -4.47 14.53
N ASP A 139 2.85 -5.37 15.22
CA ASP A 139 2.70 -5.56 16.67
C ASP A 139 3.47 -4.50 17.47
N GLU A 140 4.59 -4.00 16.94
CA GLU A 140 5.44 -3.02 17.58
C GLU A 140 5.10 -1.59 17.12
N GLU A 141 5.32 -0.62 18.02
CA GLU A 141 5.29 0.78 17.62
C GLU A 141 6.46 1.03 16.64
N PRO A 142 6.24 1.72 15.51
CA PRO A 142 7.31 2.05 14.58
C PRO A 142 8.34 2.94 15.28
N ASP A 143 9.62 2.69 15.03
CA ASP A 143 10.69 3.57 15.44
C ASP A 143 10.43 5.00 14.94
N VAL A 144 10.96 5.99 15.66
CA VAL A 144 10.70 7.43 15.44
C VAL A 144 11.32 7.89 14.11
N PHE A 145 10.76 7.42 13.01
CA PHE A 145 11.11 7.88 11.67
C PHE A 145 9.95 8.67 11.08
N TRP A 146 10.18 9.95 10.90
CA TRP A 146 9.30 10.80 10.13
C TRP A 146 9.71 10.73 8.66
N THR A 147 8.83 10.26 7.80
CA THR A 147 9.05 10.22 6.35
C THR A 147 8.78 11.62 5.80
N LEU A 148 9.81 12.26 5.25
CA LEU A 148 9.70 13.60 4.67
C LEU A 148 9.00 13.59 3.29
N ASN A 149 9.10 12.48 2.54
CA ASN A 149 8.56 12.33 1.20
C ASN A 149 7.30 11.46 1.23
N GLY A 150 6.21 12.00 1.77
CA GLY A 150 4.92 11.32 1.82
C GLY A 150 4.37 10.89 0.46
N ASP A 151 4.74 11.62 -0.60
CA ASP A 151 4.40 11.33 -1.98
C ASP A 151 5.01 10.02 -2.51
N GLU A 152 6.16 9.58 -2.01
CA GLU A 152 6.80 8.34 -2.45
C GLU A 152 6.18 7.08 -1.83
N TYR A 153 5.75 7.14 -0.58
CA TYR A 153 5.32 5.97 0.20
C TYR A 153 3.80 5.84 0.37
N VAL A 154 3.14 6.95 0.56
CA VAL A 154 1.71 6.99 0.88
C VAL A 154 0.82 6.43 -0.23
N PRO A 155 1.08 6.63 -1.53
CA PRO A 155 0.27 6.04 -2.60
C PRO A 155 0.24 4.52 -2.61
N TYR A 156 1.24 3.87 -2.00
CA TYR A 156 1.37 2.40 -1.95
C TYR A 156 0.83 1.78 -0.66
N MET A 157 0.36 2.59 0.29
CA MET A 157 -0.19 2.12 1.55
C MET A 157 -1.58 1.53 1.36
N ASP A 158 -1.84 0.38 2.00
CA ASP A 158 -3.21 -0.09 2.19
C ASP A 158 -3.88 0.77 3.28
N MET A 159 -4.54 1.84 2.85
CA MET A 159 -5.19 2.80 3.75
C MET A 159 -6.21 2.15 4.67
N ALA A 160 -6.81 1.03 4.24
CA ALA A 160 -7.74 0.27 5.07
C ALA A 160 -7.06 -0.43 6.26
N ALA A 161 -5.74 -0.58 6.22
CA ALA A 161 -4.96 -1.21 7.27
C ALA A 161 -4.35 -0.21 8.27
N ILE A 162 -4.43 1.09 8.04
CA ILE A 162 -3.82 2.11 8.90
C ILE A 162 -4.51 2.12 10.26
N GLU A 163 -3.77 1.78 11.33
CA GLU A 163 -4.22 1.89 12.71
C GLU A 163 -4.20 3.35 13.16
N TRP A 164 -3.09 4.04 12.96
CA TRP A 164 -2.97 5.47 13.16
C TRP A 164 -1.97 6.12 12.18
N PHE A 165 -2.14 7.42 11.97
CA PHE A 165 -1.32 8.25 11.09
C PHE A 165 -0.97 9.55 11.80
N LYS A 166 0.31 9.83 11.97
CA LYS A 166 0.81 11.06 12.58
C LYS A 166 1.30 12.02 11.50
N ILE A 167 1.01 13.29 11.68
CA ILE A 167 1.42 14.39 10.82
C ILE A 167 2.12 15.42 11.70
N GLY A 168 3.37 15.73 11.41
CA GLY A 168 4.10 16.77 12.11
C GLY A 168 3.43 18.14 11.95
N SER A 169 3.67 19.04 12.87
CA SER A 169 3.22 20.43 12.79
C SER A 169 4.37 21.40 12.49
N GLU A 170 5.59 20.91 12.43
CA GLU A 170 6.81 21.70 12.18
C GLU A 170 7.68 20.99 11.14
N ILE A 171 8.29 21.80 10.26
CA ILE A 171 9.35 21.37 9.35
C ILE A 171 10.67 21.90 9.89
N ARG A 172 11.63 21.01 10.10
CA ARG A 172 12.96 21.36 10.60
C ARG A 172 14.00 21.11 9.53
N GLU A 173 14.65 22.16 9.10
CA GLU A 173 15.74 22.10 8.13
C GLU A 173 17.06 22.38 8.85
N VAL A 174 18.08 21.56 8.58
CA VAL A 174 19.43 21.72 9.15
C VAL A 174 20.39 22.10 8.03
N GLU A 175 20.89 23.33 8.07
CA GLU A 175 21.95 23.79 7.17
C GLU A 175 23.31 23.47 7.79
N HIS A 176 24.00 22.47 7.21
CA HIS A 176 25.36 22.12 7.63
C HIS A 176 26.38 23.12 7.07
N ARG A 177 26.99 23.91 7.95
CA ARG A 177 27.96 24.98 7.58
C ARG A 177 29.42 24.56 7.58
N GLY A 178 29.72 23.29 7.86
CA GLY A 178 31.06 22.72 7.86
C GLY A 178 31.57 22.33 9.26
N ARG A 179 32.79 21.73 9.30
CA ARG A 179 33.30 21.03 10.50
C ARG A 179 33.55 21.91 11.73
N LEU A 180 33.65 23.22 11.57
CA LEU A 180 34.04 24.16 12.64
C LEU A 180 33.03 25.27 12.89
N ILE A 181 31.87 25.18 12.26
CA ILE A 181 30.79 26.17 12.38
C ILE A 181 29.52 25.41 12.80
N ASP A 182 28.81 25.91 13.80
CA ASP A 182 27.57 25.31 14.24
C ASP A 182 26.54 25.31 13.11
N ASP A 183 25.80 24.21 13.03
CA ASP A 183 24.69 24.06 12.10
C ASP A 183 23.59 25.08 12.44
N VAL A 184 22.92 25.58 11.41
CA VAL A 184 21.74 26.42 11.59
C VAL A 184 20.51 25.57 11.39
N VAL A 185 19.65 25.55 12.40
CA VAL A 185 18.33 24.88 12.35
C VAL A 185 17.28 25.95 12.13
N SER A 186 16.56 25.86 11.02
CA SER A 186 15.34 26.61 10.77
C SER A 186 14.10 25.75 11.08
N VAL A 187 13.08 26.36 11.68
CA VAL A 187 11.84 25.69 12.03
C VAL A 187 10.68 26.47 11.38
N THR A 188 9.93 25.80 10.52
CA THR A 188 8.72 26.37 9.91
C THR A 188 7.49 25.75 10.55
N ASP A 189 6.64 26.56 11.18
CA ASP A 189 5.37 26.13 11.76
C ASP A 189 4.32 25.92 10.66
N LYS A 190 3.74 24.72 10.62
CA LYS A 190 2.66 24.31 9.70
C LYS A 190 1.39 23.91 10.46
N LYS A 191 1.36 24.08 11.78
CA LYS A 191 0.25 23.64 12.63
C LYS A 191 -1.12 24.09 12.12
N GLN A 192 -1.26 25.37 11.85
CA GLN A 192 -2.55 25.92 11.41
C GLN A 192 -2.98 25.38 10.05
N VAL A 193 -2.04 25.12 9.13
CA VAL A 193 -2.35 24.57 7.79
C VAL A 193 -2.86 23.14 7.92
N VAL A 194 -2.16 22.29 8.69
CA VAL A 194 -2.58 20.91 8.93
C VAL A 194 -3.94 20.87 9.64
N GLU A 195 -4.13 21.68 10.67
CA GLU A 195 -5.40 21.79 11.41
C GLU A 195 -6.57 22.19 10.49
N ASN A 196 -6.36 23.14 9.59
CA ASN A 196 -7.37 23.55 8.61
C ASN A 196 -7.73 22.43 7.65
N ILE A 197 -6.76 21.61 7.20
CA ILE A 197 -7.00 20.45 6.35
C ILE A 197 -7.87 19.43 7.11
N LEU A 198 -7.49 19.05 8.33
CA LEU A 198 -8.23 18.09 9.16
C LEU A 198 -9.67 18.55 9.40
N ASN A 199 -9.87 19.82 9.72
CA ASN A 199 -11.18 20.40 9.96
C ASN A 199 -12.03 20.47 8.68
N ARG A 200 -11.43 20.80 7.52
CA ARG A 200 -12.12 20.85 6.22
C ARG A 200 -12.76 19.52 5.83
N PHE A 201 -12.10 18.40 6.14
CA PHE A 201 -12.62 17.05 5.84
C PHE A 201 -13.34 16.41 7.03
N ASN A 202 -13.57 17.15 8.13
CA ASN A 202 -14.18 16.62 9.35
C ASN A 202 -13.48 15.34 9.85
N ILE A 203 -12.16 15.37 9.89
CA ILE A 203 -11.32 14.27 10.37
C ILE A 203 -11.03 14.49 11.84
N PRO A 204 -11.42 13.55 12.73
CA PRO A 204 -11.07 13.63 14.14
C PRO A 204 -9.57 13.40 14.33
N TYR A 205 -8.96 14.18 15.21
CA TYR A 205 -7.53 14.10 15.53
C TYR A 205 -7.27 14.39 17.00
N GLU A 206 -6.11 13.95 17.48
CA GLU A 206 -5.51 14.39 18.72
C GLU A 206 -4.23 15.17 18.39
N TYR A 207 -3.96 16.24 19.11
CA TYR A 207 -2.72 17.01 18.95
C TYR A 207 -1.84 16.83 20.18
N ASP A 208 -0.60 16.42 19.95
CA ASP A 208 0.44 16.33 20.98
C ASP A 208 1.36 17.55 20.89
N ASP A 209 1.34 18.38 21.93
CA ASP A 209 2.17 19.58 21.98
C ASP A 209 3.63 19.29 22.30
N THR A 210 3.93 18.12 22.86
CA THR A 210 5.29 17.66 23.14
C THR A 210 5.97 17.17 21.88
N ASP A 211 5.32 16.28 21.17
CA ASP A 211 5.83 15.69 19.90
C ASP A 211 5.58 16.59 18.69
N LYS A 212 4.83 17.70 18.87
CA LYS A 212 4.45 18.62 17.81
C LYS A 212 3.81 17.90 16.62
N CYS A 213 2.84 17.03 16.88
CA CYS A 213 2.18 16.25 15.84
C CYS A 213 0.68 16.08 16.07
N PHE A 214 -0.05 15.91 14.96
CA PHE A 214 -1.45 15.49 14.92
C PHE A 214 -1.50 13.98 14.75
N THR A 215 -2.33 13.30 15.53
CA THR A 215 -2.60 11.86 15.36
C THR A 215 -4.03 11.66 14.87
N VAL A 216 -4.15 11.02 13.71
CA VAL A 216 -5.42 10.58 13.13
C VAL A 216 -5.52 9.07 13.29
N PHE A 217 -6.60 8.61 13.93
CA PHE A 217 -6.84 7.18 14.14
C PHE A 217 -7.69 6.61 13.01
N GLY A 218 -7.19 5.55 12.37
CA GLY A 218 -8.01 4.70 11.52
C GLY A 218 -8.86 3.76 12.35
N TYR A 219 -8.24 3.24 13.43
CA TYR A 219 -8.88 2.32 14.39
C TYR A 219 -8.43 2.64 15.81
N ARG A 220 -9.38 2.47 16.76
CA ARG A 220 -9.14 2.66 18.20
C ARG A 220 -10.12 1.85 19.06
#